data_720707340b3341f1ef584066e8cb3115
#
_entry.id   720707340b3341f1ef584066e8cb3115
#
_cell.length_a   1.000
_cell.length_b   1.000
_cell.length_c   1.000
_cell.angle_alpha   90.00
_cell.angle_beta   90.00
_cell.angle_gamma   90.00
#
_symmetry.space_group_name_H-M   'P 1'
#
loop_
_entity.id
_entity.type
_entity.pdbx_description
1 polymer ?
#
loop_
_entity_poly.entity_id
_entity_poly.type
_entity_poly.pdbx_seq_one_letter_code
_entity_poly.pdbx_strand_id
1 'polypeptide(L)'
;QRTFFLINTSNFLENIMALERTFSIIKPDAVKRNLIGEIYSRFEKSGLRIVAARMLLLTGDQAGGFYGEHEGKPFYEDLCSYMRSGPVMIQVLEGDDAVAVNRRLMGATDPKEAAPGTIRADFAESIDANSVHGSDASESAKREIAFFFEEADLMSK
;
A
#
# COMPACT_ATOMS: atom_id res chain seq x y z
N GLN A 1 -45.64 -26.44 -8.32
CA GLN A 1 -44.60 -26.31 -7.29
C GLN A 1 -43.56 -25.29 -7.80
N ARG A 2 -43.60 -24.08 -7.24
CA ARG A 2 -42.55 -23.05 -7.51
C ARG A 2 -41.46 -23.23 -6.46
N THR A 3 -40.31 -23.71 -6.87
CA THR A 3 -39.11 -23.74 -6.05
C THR A 3 -38.49 -22.33 -6.00
N PHE A 4 -38.63 -21.67 -4.86
CA PHE A 4 -37.93 -20.41 -4.61
C PHE A 4 -36.47 -20.74 -4.30
N PHE A 5 -35.54 -20.31 -5.18
CA PHE A 5 -34.13 -20.25 -4.84
C PHE A 5 -33.95 -19.10 -3.86
N LEU A 6 -33.72 -19.42 -2.60
CA LEU A 6 -33.24 -18.46 -1.61
C LEU A 6 -31.80 -18.13 -1.97
N ILE A 7 -31.58 -16.98 -2.61
CA ILE A 7 -30.25 -16.41 -2.77
C ILE A 7 -29.78 -16.11 -1.35
N ASN A 8 -28.71 -16.77 -0.95
CA ASN A 8 -28.13 -16.57 0.37
C ASN A 8 -27.51 -15.17 0.45
N THR A 9 -28.31 -14.22 0.92
CA THR A 9 -27.91 -12.81 1.04
C THR A 9 -26.74 -12.61 2.01
N SER A 10 -26.50 -13.55 2.93
CA SER A 10 -25.37 -13.48 3.85
C SER A 10 -24.03 -13.62 3.11
N ASN A 11 -23.93 -14.54 2.14
CA ASN A 11 -22.70 -14.70 1.35
C ASN A 11 -22.41 -13.48 0.47
N PHE A 12 -23.45 -12.81 -0.03
CA PHE A 12 -23.28 -11.59 -0.83
C PHE A 12 -22.78 -10.42 0.04
N LEU A 13 -23.32 -10.27 1.24
CA LEU A 13 -22.89 -9.23 2.19
C LEU A 13 -21.46 -9.50 2.72
N GLU A 14 -21.11 -10.76 2.99
CA GLU A 14 -19.76 -11.15 3.38
C GLU A 14 -18.75 -10.86 2.29
N ASN A 15 -19.06 -11.12 1.01
CA ASN A 15 -18.19 -10.78 -0.13
C ASN A 15 -18.02 -9.27 -0.30
N ILE A 16 -19.07 -8.47 -0.09
CA ILE A 16 -18.99 -7.00 -0.15
C ILE A 16 -18.17 -6.46 1.03
N MET A 17 -18.33 -7.04 2.23
CA MET A 17 -17.60 -6.63 3.44
C MET A 17 -16.13 -7.05 3.42
N ALA A 18 -15.74 -8.05 2.61
CA ALA A 18 -14.36 -8.49 2.45
C ALA A 18 -13.57 -7.58 1.47
N LEU A 19 -14.26 -6.80 0.62
CA LEU A 19 -13.61 -5.86 -0.29
C LEU A 19 -13.04 -4.67 0.48
N GLU A 20 -11.73 -4.48 0.36
CA GLU A 20 -10.97 -3.52 1.14
C GLU A 20 -10.02 -2.75 0.25
N ARG A 21 -9.67 -1.53 0.68
CA ARG A 21 -8.64 -0.71 0.05
C ARG A 21 -7.47 -0.52 1.01
N THR A 22 -6.27 -0.47 0.47
CA THR A 22 -5.07 -0.14 1.23
C THR A 22 -4.23 0.86 0.46
N PHE A 23 -3.45 1.66 1.20
CA PHE A 23 -2.54 2.63 0.61
C PHE A 23 -1.15 2.03 0.53
N SER A 24 -0.47 2.27 -0.59
CA SER A 24 0.87 1.77 -0.85
C SER A 24 1.75 2.87 -1.43
N ILE A 25 3.02 2.85 -1.09
CA ILE A 25 4.04 3.71 -1.70
C ILE A 25 5.18 2.81 -2.17
N ILE A 26 5.64 3.02 -3.40
CA ILE A 26 6.95 2.56 -3.85
C ILE A 26 7.93 3.67 -3.53
N LYS A 27 8.87 3.37 -2.65
CA LYS A 27 9.81 4.33 -2.06
C LYS A 27 10.91 4.75 -3.05
N PRO A 28 11.63 5.84 -2.77
CA PRO A 28 12.64 6.36 -3.70
C PRO A 28 13.70 5.35 -4.13
N ASP A 29 14.11 4.45 -3.25
CA ASP A 29 15.11 3.42 -3.58
C ASP A 29 14.64 2.49 -4.70
N ALA A 30 13.39 2.06 -4.66
CA ALA A 30 12.83 1.16 -5.66
C ALA A 30 12.46 1.89 -6.96
N VAL A 31 11.96 3.13 -6.87
CA VAL A 31 11.70 3.95 -8.08
C VAL A 31 13.01 4.21 -8.83
N LYS A 32 14.06 4.59 -8.12
CA LYS A 32 15.39 4.85 -8.69
C LYS A 32 15.97 3.62 -9.42
N ARG A 33 15.71 2.42 -8.90
CA ARG A 33 16.18 1.17 -9.49
C ARG A 33 15.24 0.61 -10.55
N ASN A 34 14.22 1.37 -10.94
CA ASN A 34 13.27 1.00 -12.00
C ASN A 34 12.46 -0.25 -11.69
N LEU A 35 11.98 -0.38 -10.45
CA LEU A 35 11.25 -1.56 -9.95
C LEU A 35 9.73 -1.40 -9.90
N ILE A 36 9.17 -0.27 -10.37
CA ILE A 36 7.71 -0.01 -10.32
C ILE A 36 6.93 -1.14 -11.01
N GLY A 37 7.31 -1.51 -12.21
CA GLY A 37 6.61 -2.54 -12.98
C GLY A 37 6.66 -3.91 -12.32
N GLU A 38 7.82 -4.29 -11.77
CA GLU A 38 7.99 -5.55 -11.04
C GLU A 38 7.11 -5.62 -9.80
N ILE A 39 7.08 -4.53 -9.03
CA ILE A 39 6.25 -4.45 -7.81
C ILE A 39 4.76 -4.43 -8.16
N TYR A 40 4.36 -3.69 -9.19
CA TYR A 40 2.98 -3.67 -9.67
C TYR A 40 2.51 -5.05 -10.14
N SER A 41 3.39 -5.78 -10.83
CA SER A 41 3.11 -7.15 -11.25
C SER A 41 2.78 -8.05 -10.05
N ARG A 42 3.49 -7.90 -8.94
CA ARG A 42 3.21 -8.66 -7.71
C ARG A 42 1.86 -8.32 -7.10
N PHE A 43 1.47 -7.04 -7.11
CA PHE A 43 0.13 -6.64 -6.67
C PHE A 43 -0.94 -7.32 -7.51
N GLU A 44 -0.87 -7.19 -8.82
CA GLU A 44 -1.88 -7.71 -9.74
C GLU A 44 -1.95 -9.25 -9.73
N LYS A 45 -0.82 -9.93 -9.68
CA LYS A 45 -0.77 -11.40 -9.60
C LYS A 45 -1.36 -11.95 -8.30
N SER A 46 -1.39 -11.16 -7.24
CA SER A 46 -2.00 -11.55 -5.96
C SER A 46 -3.50 -11.28 -5.89
N GLY A 47 -4.08 -10.71 -6.96
CA GLY A 47 -5.50 -10.36 -7.03
C GLY A 47 -5.83 -8.95 -6.54
N LEU A 48 -4.82 -8.14 -6.19
CA LEU A 48 -5.02 -6.73 -5.86
C LEU A 48 -5.14 -5.91 -7.14
N ARG A 49 -6.05 -4.96 -7.14
CA ARG A 49 -6.29 -4.05 -8.26
C ARG A 49 -5.77 -2.67 -7.93
N ILE A 50 -5.06 -2.06 -8.87
CA ILE A 50 -4.63 -0.67 -8.75
C ILE A 50 -5.81 0.20 -9.19
N VAL A 51 -6.39 0.96 -8.26
CA VAL A 51 -7.57 1.80 -8.52
C VAL A 51 -7.24 3.29 -8.54
N ALA A 52 -6.05 3.68 -8.13
CA ALA A 52 -5.47 5.01 -8.31
C ALA A 52 -3.96 4.91 -8.20
N ALA A 53 -3.24 5.73 -8.95
CA ALA A 53 -1.79 5.77 -8.93
C ALA A 53 -1.27 7.13 -9.38
N ARG A 54 -0.18 7.61 -8.75
CA ARG A 54 0.45 8.87 -9.12
C ARG A 54 1.91 8.88 -8.70
N MET A 55 2.78 9.42 -9.56
CA MET A 55 4.18 9.67 -9.23
C MET A 55 4.33 11.08 -8.66
N LEU A 56 5.01 11.22 -7.54
CA LEU A 56 5.25 12.49 -6.88
C LEU A 56 6.70 12.62 -6.41
N LEU A 57 7.15 13.86 -6.35
CA LEU A 57 8.24 14.25 -5.46
C LEU A 57 7.60 14.90 -4.23
N LEU A 58 7.69 14.24 -3.07
CA LEU A 58 7.04 14.74 -1.86
C LEU A 58 7.64 16.08 -1.41
N THR A 59 6.75 17.00 -1.03
CA THR A 59 7.15 18.24 -0.33
C THR A 59 7.44 17.93 1.13
N GLY A 60 8.09 18.88 1.84
CA GLY A 60 8.30 18.77 3.28
C GLY A 60 6.99 18.62 4.06
N ASP A 61 5.98 19.39 3.67
CA ASP A 61 4.66 19.33 4.30
C ASP A 61 3.95 18.00 4.05
N GLN A 62 4.08 17.44 2.85
CA GLN A 62 3.51 16.13 2.54
C GLN A 62 4.18 15.01 3.32
N ALA A 63 5.51 14.96 3.33
CA ALA A 63 6.24 13.94 4.10
C ALA A 63 5.99 14.09 5.60
N GLY A 64 6.10 15.30 6.14
CA GLY A 64 5.86 15.58 7.54
C GLY A 64 4.44 15.28 7.99
N GLY A 65 3.44 15.65 7.20
CA GLY A 65 2.04 15.40 7.49
C GLY A 65 1.67 13.93 7.40
N PHE A 66 2.16 13.23 6.39
CA PHE A 66 1.90 11.80 6.20
C PHE A 66 2.45 10.97 7.37
N TYR A 67 3.67 11.27 7.81
CA TYR A 67 4.33 10.60 8.93
C TYR A 67 4.13 11.32 10.27
N GLY A 68 3.13 12.19 10.38
CA GLY A 68 2.92 13.06 11.55
C GLY A 68 2.78 12.34 12.89
N GLU A 69 2.27 11.10 12.91
CA GLU A 69 2.18 10.28 14.12
C GLU A 69 3.57 9.91 14.69
N HIS A 70 4.62 10.02 13.89
CA HIS A 70 6.00 9.76 14.30
C HIS A 70 6.77 11.02 14.71
N GLU A 71 6.14 12.19 14.61
CA GLU A 71 6.77 13.46 15.01
C GLU A 71 7.28 13.39 16.44
N GLY A 72 8.51 13.85 16.66
CA GLY A 72 9.18 13.77 17.96
C GLY A 72 9.93 12.45 18.20
N LYS A 73 9.77 11.43 17.36
CA LYS A 73 10.57 10.20 17.44
C LYS A 73 11.93 10.41 16.77
N PRO A 74 13.01 9.73 17.24
CA PRO A 74 14.37 9.95 16.71
C PRO A 74 14.53 9.74 15.21
N PHE A 75 13.75 8.82 14.61
CA PHE A 75 13.84 8.47 13.20
C PHE A 75 12.97 9.37 12.26
N TYR A 76 12.15 10.27 12.82
CA TYR A 76 11.17 11.04 12.04
C TYR A 76 11.82 11.92 10.98
N GLU A 77 12.84 12.69 11.34
CA GLU A 77 13.54 13.60 10.43
C GLU A 77 14.22 12.84 9.29
N ASP A 78 14.91 11.75 9.62
CA ASP A 78 15.59 10.91 8.64
C ASP A 78 14.60 10.24 7.67
N LEU A 79 13.47 9.77 8.19
CA LEU A 79 12.39 9.18 7.39
C LEU A 79 11.83 10.21 6.40
N CYS A 80 11.49 11.40 6.87
CA CYS A 80 10.95 12.47 6.03
C CYS A 80 11.97 12.89 4.96
N SER A 81 13.25 13.06 5.31
CA SER A 81 14.32 13.38 4.39
C SER A 81 14.49 12.31 3.32
N TYR A 82 14.48 11.04 3.73
CA TYR A 82 14.59 9.92 2.81
C TYR A 82 13.41 9.88 1.81
N MET A 83 12.19 10.03 2.30
CA MET A 83 11.00 10.00 1.45
C MET A 83 10.91 11.18 0.47
N ARG A 84 11.66 12.24 0.71
CA ARG A 84 11.78 13.42 -0.18
C ARG A 84 13.00 13.36 -1.09
N SER A 85 13.84 12.36 -0.95
CA SER A 85 15.13 12.28 -1.67
C SER A 85 15.00 11.98 -3.16
N GLY A 86 13.85 11.57 -3.61
CA GLY A 86 13.55 11.28 -5.01
C GLY A 86 12.07 10.96 -5.20
N PRO A 87 11.63 10.79 -6.46
CA PRO A 87 10.24 10.46 -6.75
C PRO A 87 9.78 9.17 -6.06
N VAL A 88 8.53 9.16 -5.64
CA VAL A 88 7.81 8.00 -5.12
C VAL A 88 6.63 7.70 -6.02
N MET A 89 6.19 6.45 -6.04
CA MET A 89 4.94 6.06 -6.69
C MET A 89 3.93 5.72 -5.62
N ILE A 90 2.83 6.46 -5.57
CA ILE A 90 1.74 6.20 -4.63
C ILE A 90 0.58 5.54 -5.36
N GLN A 91 -0.09 4.59 -4.70
CA GLN A 91 -1.22 3.87 -5.25
C GLN A 91 -2.21 3.44 -4.18
N VAL A 92 -3.45 3.28 -4.60
CA VAL A 92 -4.50 2.62 -3.83
C VAL A 92 -4.73 1.25 -4.44
N LEU A 93 -4.64 0.23 -3.61
CA LEU A 93 -4.86 -1.17 -3.97
C LEU A 93 -6.21 -1.61 -3.39
N GLU A 94 -6.99 -2.32 -4.21
CA GLU A 94 -8.31 -2.81 -3.83
C GLU A 94 -8.40 -4.32 -4.06
N GLY A 95 -9.00 -5.03 -3.12
CA GLY A 95 -9.22 -6.46 -3.21
C GLY A 95 -9.71 -7.03 -1.89
N ASP A 96 -9.97 -8.32 -1.87
CA ASP A 96 -10.34 -9.02 -0.64
C ASP A 96 -9.15 -8.99 0.33
N ASP A 97 -9.39 -8.54 1.56
CA ASP A 97 -8.37 -8.42 2.60
C ASP A 97 -7.12 -7.65 2.13
N ALA A 98 -7.29 -6.55 1.40
CA ALA A 98 -6.20 -5.84 0.73
C ALA A 98 -5.06 -5.45 1.67
N VAL A 99 -5.37 -5.00 2.89
CA VAL A 99 -4.34 -4.66 3.89
C VAL A 99 -3.48 -5.87 4.22
N ALA A 100 -4.09 -7.00 4.56
CA ALA A 100 -3.38 -8.22 4.93
C ALA A 100 -2.60 -8.82 3.75
N VAL A 101 -3.22 -8.84 2.56
CA VAL A 101 -2.57 -9.35 1.33
C VAL A 101 -1.34 -8.51 1.00
N ASN A 102 -1.46 -7.18 1.02
CA ASN A 102 -0.33 -6.31 0.72
C ASN A 102 0.80 -6.47 1.75
N ARG A 103 0.48 -6.58 3.03
CA ARG A 103 1.48 -6.78 4.08
C ARG A 103 2.26 -8.09 3.89
N ARG A 104 1.58 -9.16 3.49
CA ARG A 104 2.26 -10.44 3.15
C ARG A 104 3.17 -10.30 1.94
N LEU A 105 2.74 -9.57 0.91
CA LEU A 105 3.55 -9.31 -0.28
C LEU A 105 4.80 -8.49 0.04
N MET A 106 4.66 -7.49 0.92
CA MET A 106 5.78 -6.65 1.30
C MET A 106 6.83 -7.39 2.12
N GLY A 107 6.40 -8.25 3.03
CA GLY A 107 7.28 -8.91 3.99
C GLY A 107 7.64 -8.03 5.19
N ALA A 108 8.46 -8.56 6.08
CA ALA A 108 8.89 -7.86 7.29
C ALA A 108 9.64 -6.56 6.97
N THR A 109 9.54 -5.57 7.85
CA THR A 109 10.16 -4.25 7.70
C THR A 109 11.69 -4.35 7.50
N ASP A 110 12.34 -5.22 8.25
CA ASP A 110 13.75 -5.55 8.03
C ASP A 110 13.86 -6.60 6.92
N PRO A 111 14.54 -6.31 5.79
CA PRO A 111 14.69 -7.29 4.72
C PRO A 111 15.40 -8.57 5.13
N LYS A 112 16.23 -8.54 6.16
CA LYS A 112 16.89 -9.74 6.69
C LYS A 112 15.91 -10.70 7.38
N GLU A 113 14.82 -10.17 7.90
CA GLU A 113 13.74 -10.92 8.55
C GLU A 113 12.59 -11.25 7.59
N ALA A 114 12.60 -10.68 6.38
CA ALA A 114 11.53 -10.87 5.40
C ALA A 114 11.60 -12.28 4.79
N ALA A 115 10.43 -12.93 4.69
CA ALA A 115 10.34 -14.25 4.09
C ALA A 115 10.75 -14.23 2.61
N PRO A 116 11.42 -15.28 2.09
CA PRO A 116 11.77 -15.38 0.68
C PRO A 116 10.55 -15.18 -0.23
N GLY A 117 10.74 -14.46 -1.34
CA GLY A 117 9.68 -14.17 -2.30
C GLY A 117 8.86 -12.91 -1.98
N THR A 118 9.06 -12.29 -0.82
CA THR A 118 8.45 -11.00 -0.52
C THR A 118 9.20 -9.86 -1.22
N ILE A 119 8.52 -8.73 -1.39
CA ILE A 119 9.11 -7.54 -2.04
C ILE A 119 10.37 -7.09 -1.32
N ARG A 120 10.31 -7.02 0.00
CA ARG A 120 11.46 -6.56 0.79
C ARG A 120 12.61 -7.55 0.81
N ALA A 121 12.34 -8.86 0.87
CA ALA A 121 13.38 -9.87 0.76
C ALA A 121 14.12 -9.79 -0.57
N ASP A 122 13.40 -9.54 -1.66
CA ASP A 122 13.96 -9.56 -3.02
C ASP A 122 14.62 -8.23 -3.40
N PHE A 123 14.09 -7.08 -2.92
CA PHE A 123 14.47 -5.77 -3.44
C PHE A 123 14.99 -4.77 -2.40
N ALA A 124 14.64 -4.90 -1.13
CA ALA A 124 15.04 -3.93 -0.12
C ALA A 124 16.55 -3.95 0.14
N GLU A 125 17.13 -2.77 0.27
CA GLU A 125 18.57 -2.61 0.54
C GLU A 125 18.86 -2.60 2.03
N SER A 126 17.97 -2.07 2.84
CA SER A 126 18.09 -1.91 4.29
C SER A 126 16.73 -1.69 4.94
N ILE A 127 16.68 -1.58 6.26
CA ILE A 127 15.45 -1.22 7.00
C ILE A 127 14.92 0.15 6.54
N ASP A 128 15.82 1.11 6.31
CA ASP A 128 15.43 2.46 5.90
C ASP A 128 15.06 2.52 4.42
N ALA A 129 15.85 1.87 3.55
CA ALA A 129 15.61 1.76 2.11
C ALA A 129 14.93 0.42 1.81
N ASN A 130 13.71 0.24 2.28
CA ASN A 130 13.01 -1.05 2.22
C ASN A 130 11.92 -1.15 1.15
N SER A 131 12.04 -0.35 0.12
CA SER A 131 11.33 -0.41 -1.17
C SER A 131 9.86 -0.01 -1.14
N VAL A 132 9.09 -0.37 -0.13
CA VAL A 132 7.63 -0.17 -0.11
C VAL A 132 7.11 0.23 1.26
N HIS A 133 6.01 0.99 1.25
CA HIS A 133 5.14 1.24 2.39
C HIS A 133 3.76 0.67 2.09
N GLY A 134 3.09 0.15 3.09
CA GLY A 134 1.69 -0.24 3.03
C GLY A 134 0.99 0.06 4.35
N SER A 135 -0.28 0.40 4.29
CA SER A 135 -1.08 0.64 5.50
C SER A 135 -1.07 -0.58 6.42
N ASP A 136 -1.04 -0.36 7.72
CA ASP A 136 -0.97 -1.44 8.71
C ASP A 136 -2.34 -1.94 9.18
N ALA A 137 -3.39 -1.15 8.94
CA ALA A 137 -4.75 -1.48 9.32
C ALA A 137 -5.76 -0.73 8.43
N SER A 138 -7.03 -1.13 8.49
CA SER A 138 -8.13 -0.48 7.76
C SER A 138 -8.23 1.02 8.07
N GLU A 139 -8.04 1.40 9.32
CA GLU A 139 -8.14 2.80 9.76
C GLU A 139 -6.99 3.67 9.24
N SER A 140 -5.75 3.16 9.31
CA SER A 140 -4.61 3.86 8.73
C SER A 140 -4.74 3.94 7.20
N ALA A 141 -5.28 2.91 6.55
CA ALA A 141 -5.56 2.93 5.12
C ALA A 141 -6.49 4.07 4.72
N LYS A 142 -7.58 4.27 5.44
CA LYS A 142 -8.52 5.37 5.17
C LYS A 142 -7.86 6.73 5.29
N ARG A 143 -7.11 6.95 6.35
CA ARG A 143 -6.39 8.20 6.60
C ARG A 143 -5.32 8.44 5.52
N GLU A 144 -4.54 7.44 5.19
CA GLU A 144 -3.44 7.55 4.22
C GLU A 144 -3.95 7.78 2.80
N ILE A 145 -5.02 7.08 2.40
CA ILE A 145 -5.67 7.30 1.10
C ILE A 145 -6.19 8.74 1.00
N ALA A 146 -6.94 9.19 2.00
CA ALA A 146 -7.53 10.53 2.00
C ALA A 146 -6.47 11.64 2.04
N PHE A 147 -5.26 11.35 2.49
CA PHE A 147 -4.16 12.32 2.50
C PHE A 147 -3.73 12.71 1.07
N PHE A 148 -3.77 11.78 0.13
CA PHE A 148 -3.28 12.00 -1.24
C PHE A 148 -4.35 11.95 -2.33
N PHE A 149 -5.49 11.27 -2.09
CA PHE A 149 -6.52 11.06 -3.09
C PHE A 149 -7.89 11.48 -2.59
N GLU A 150 -8.70 11.98 -3.52
CA GLU A 150 -10.13 12.18 -3.31
C GLU A 150 -10.89 10.93 -3.75
N GLU A 151 -12.12 10.75 -3.25
CA GLU A 151 -12.95 9.58 -3.63
C GLU A 151 -13.17 9.50 -5.15
N ALA A 152 -13.29 10.65 -5.82
CA ALA A 152 -13.43 10.71 -7.28
C ALA A 152 -12.20 10.19 -8.05
N ASP A 153 -11.03 10.13 -7.42
CA ASP A 153 -9.79 9.61 -8.02
C ASP A 153 -9.75 8.08 -8.05
N LEU A 154 -10.62 7.41 -7.31
CA LEU A 154 -10.58 5.97 -7.12
C LEU A 154 -11.47 5.28 -8.16
N MET A 155 -10.85 4.46 -9.00
CA MET A 155 -11.49 3.81 -10.15
C MET A 155 -11.83 2.35 -9.87
N SER A 156 -12.69 2.11 -8.87
CA SER A 156 -13.22 0.77 -8.60
C SER A 156 -14.02 0.24 -9.78
N LYS A 157 -13.92 -1.06 -10.06
CA LYS A 157 -14.67 -1.71 -11.14
C LYS A 157 -15.78 -2.58 -10.60
#